data_f6c4fae70ca9da3ca01144e43818ab56
#
_entry.id   f6c4fae70ca9da3ca01144e43818ab56
#
_cell.length_a   1.000
_cell.length_b   1.000
_cell.length_c   1.000
_cell.angle_alpha   90.00
_cell.angle_beta   90.00
_cell.angle_gamma   90.00
#
_symmetry.space_group_name_H-M   'P 1'
#
loop_
_entity.id
_entity.type
_entity.pdbx_description
1 polymer ?
#
loop_
_entity_poly.entity_id
_entity_poly.type
_entity_poly.pdbx_seq_one_letter_code
_entity_poly.pdbx_strand_id
1 'polypeptide(L)'
;MVTIPMPDAGRVGARAARILDAMRAHPGYDRLRGSSMRYSTCWATFTGYPVISRWSLERDAGPLLTEALRVLALKAAVFELTGGDEDAAELLVPAPVDEMVHAVLAQFTVMTRMQADLGVVFPHATELERFTYTRGCLTDDYYAAAGWGEQPPRYWLGSGEVRRRLAILNGRYGQVGIGKDGRGHDIDFEMMTAADQTMVAG
;
A
#
# COMPACT_ATOMS: atom_id res chain seq x y z
N MET A 1 -18.62 10.24 -22.68
CA MET A 1 -17.31 10.04 -22.04
C MET A 1 -16.50 9.12 -22.96
N VAL A 2 -15.34 9.53 -23.43
CA VAL A 2 -14.44 8.66 -24.18
C VAL A 2 -13.71 7.82 -23.15
N THR A 3 -13.97 6.52 -23.13
CA THR A 3 -13.23 5.61 -22.24
C THR A 3 -11.82 5.47 -22.81
N ILE A 4 -10.82 5.99 -22.10
CA ILE A 4 -9.42 5.81 -22.47
C ILE A 4 -9.06 4.33 -22.17
N PRO A 5 -8.54 3.58 -23.16
CA PRO A 5 -8.14 2.20 -22.92
C PRO A 5 -6.96 2.16 -21.96
N MET A 6 -6.98 1.20 -21.03
CA MET A 6 -5.87 1.00 -20.10
C MET A 6 -4.58 0.67 -20.87
N PRO A 7 -3.45 1.25 -20.47
CA PRO A 7 -2.18 1.02 -21.16
C PRO A 7 -1.71 -0.44 -21.05
N ASP A 8 -0.92 -0.86 -22.03
CA ASP A 8 -0.27 -2.17 -22.03
C ASP A 8 0.62 -2.39 -20.81
N ALA A 9 0.56 -3.60 -20.24
CA ALA A 9 1.25 -3.92 -18.99
C ALA A 9 2.78 -3.78 -19.10
N GLY A 10 3.36 -4.17 -20.22
CA GLY A 10 4.81 -4.03 -20.44
C GLY A 10 5.25 -2.56 -20.46
N ARG A 11 4.45 -1.69 -21.08
CA ARG A 11 4.72 -0.24 -21.11
C ARG A 11 4.61 0.39 -19.71
N VAL A 12 3.57 0.05 -18.96
CA VAL A 12 3.38 0.53 -17.58
C VAL A 12 4.52 0.03 -16.70
N GLY A 13 4.80 -1.27 -16.71
CA GLY A 13 5.86 -1.87 -15.91
C GLY A 13 7.24 -1.25 -16.18
N ALA A 14 7.62 -1.13 -17.44
CA ALA A 14 8.89 -0.51 -17.83
C ALA A 14 8.98 0.97 -17.43
N ARG A 15 7.88 1.71 -17.51
CA ARG A 15 7.85 3.12 -17.06
C ARG A 15 7.92 3.23 -15.55
N ALA A 16 7.15 2.43 -14.83
CA ALA A 16 7.15 2.40 -13.37
C ALA A 16 8.51 2.03 -12.79
N ALA A 17 9.20 1.05 -13.37
CA ALA A 17 10.56 0.70 -12.95
C ALA A 17 11.51 1.91 -13.05
N ARG A 18 11.47 2.65 -14.17
CA ARG A 18 12.28 3.86 -14.33
C ARG A 18 11.90 4.98 -13.35
N ILE A 19 10.61 5.17 -13.06
CA ILE A 19 10.16 6.14 -12.07
C ILE A 19 10.70 5.76 -10.69
N LEU A 20 10.58 4.50 -10.28
CA LEU A 20 11.07 4.02 -9.01
C LEU A 20 12.59 4.20 -8.85
N ASP A 21 13.35 3.89 -9.89
CA ASP A 21 14.80 4.09 -9.89
C ASP A 21 15.16 5.59 -9.77
N ALA A 22 14.45 6.46 -10.48
CA ALA A 22 14.62 7.90 -10.38
C ALA A 22 14.26 8.43 -8.99
N MET A 23 13.17 7.94 -8.36
CA MET A 23 12.84 8.26 -6.97
C MET A 23 13.95 7.88 -6.01
N ARG A 24 14.52 6.69 -6.15
CA ARG A 24 15.62 6.19 -5.30
C ARG A 24 16.93 6.97 -5.49
N ALA A 25 17.19 7.43 -6.69
CA ALA A 25 18.37 8.25 -7.01
C ALA A 25 18.21 9.72 -6.62
N HIS A 26 16.98 10.17 -6.29
CA HIS A 26 16.72 11.57 -5.97
C HIS A 26 17.36 11.99 -4.64
N PRO A 27 17.99 13.18 -4.55
CA PRO A 27 18.66 13.64 -3.32
C PRO A 27 17.76 13.71 -2.08
N GLY A 28 16.46 13.85 -2.27
CA GLY A 28 15.44 13.83 -1.19
C GLY A 28 15.03 12.44 -0.71
N TYR A 29 15.54 11.36 -1.33
CA TYR A 29 15.07 10.00 -1.04
C TYR A 29 15.23 9.57 0.42
N ASP A 30 16.41 9.77 0.99
CA ASP A 30 16.68 9.39 2.38
C ASP A 30 15.81 10.16 3.37
N ARG A 31 15.54 11.44 3.07
CA ARG A 31 14.62 12.26 3.85
C ARG A 31 13.19 11.72 3.72
N LEU A 32 12.73 11.41 2.50
CA LEU A 32 11.40 10.81 2.27
C LEU A 32 11.25 9.53 3.06
N ARG A 33 12.20 8.60 2.89
CA ARG A 33 12.23 7.31 3.60
C ARG A 33 12.15 7.48 5.11
N GLY A 34 13.06 8.26 5.69
CA GLY A 34 13.13 8.46 7.13
C GLY A 34 11.89 9.15 7.70
N SER A 35 11.30 10.11 6.98
CA SER A 35 10.10 10.83 7.41
C SER A 35 8.85 9.98 7.29
N SER A 36 8.68 9.22 6.20
CA SER A 36 7.55 8.29 6.02
C SER A 36 7.52 7.20 7.09
N MET A 37 8.68 6.61 7.40
CA MET A 37 8.79 5.60 8.45
C MET A 37 8.44 6.15 9.84
N ARG A 38 8.86 7.40 10.15
CA ARG A 38 8.46 8.06 11.40
C ARG A 38 6.99 8.42 11.43
N TYR A 39 6.43 8.88 10.32
CA TYR A 39 5.01 9.21 10.22
C TYR A 39 4.15 7.96 10.45
N SER A 40 4.52 6.84 9.87
CA SER A 40 3.81 5.58 10.06
C SER A 40 3.81 5.09 11.52
N THR A 41 4.81 5.48 12.35
CA THR A 41 4.77 5.19 13.79
C THR A 41 3.70 5.95 14.54
N CYS A 42 3.28 7.11 14.05
CA CYS A 42 2.27 7.95 14.69
C CYS A 42 0.85 7.56 14.28
N TRP A 43 0.69 6.99 13.10
CA TRP A 43 -0.60 6.78 12.43
C TRP A 43 -0.92 5.32 12.10
N ALA A 44 -0.22 4.37 12.74
CA ALA A 44 -0.60 2.97 12.62
C ALA A 44 -2.08 2.84 13.01
N THR A 45 -2.94 2.73 11.96
CA THR A 45 -4.38 2.70 12.15
C THR A 45 -4.87 1.27 12.36
N PHE A 46 -6.12 1.14 12.77
CA PHE A 46 -6.80 -0.14 12.95
C PHE A 46 -7.09 -0.87 11.63
N THR A 47 -6.84 -0.26 10.49
CA THR A 47 -7.35 -0.73 9.21
C THR A 47 -6.30 -1.33 8.30
N GLY A 48 -5.06 -0.87 8.35
CA GLY A 48 -4.02 -1.31 7.42
C GLY A 48 -3.00 -2.24 8.05
N TYR A 49 -2.09 -1.72 8.85
CA TYR A 49 -0.99 -2.49 9.39
C TYR A 49 -1.40 -3.65 10.32
N PRO A 50 -2.37 -3.48 11.24
CA PRO A 50 -2.73 -4.56 12.16
C PRO A 50 -3.30 -5.82 11.50
N VAL A 51 -3.71 -5.79 10.23
CA VAL A 51 -4.14 -7.01 9.51
C VAL A 51 -2.96 -7.89 9.09
N ILE A 52 -1.72 -7.43 9.27
CA ILE A 52 -0.52 -8.23 9.03
C ILE A 52 -0.32 -9.20 10.21
N SER A 53 -0.16 -10.50 9.93
CA SER A 53 0.12 -11.49 10.97
C SER A 53 1.36 -11.13 11.79
N ARG A 54 1.24 -11.23 13.11
CA ARG A 54 2.31 -10.88 14.05
C ARG A 54 2.92 -9.51 13.71
N TRP A 55 2.05 -8.53 13.46
CA TRP A 55 2.45 -7.20 13.05
C TRP A 55 3.50 -6.58 13.97
N SER A 56 4.57 -6.06 13.39
CA SER A 56 5.58 -5.28 14.10
C SER A 56 6.09 -4.16 13.20
N LEU A 57 5.89 -2.92 13.63
CA LEU A 57 6.33 -1.75 12.86
C LEU A 57 7.83 -1.80 12.56
N GLU A 58 8.65 -2.19 13.53
CA GLU A 58 10.10 -2.26 13.36
C GLU A 58 10.50 -3.21 12.22
N ARG A 59 9.85 -4.36 12.14
CA ARG A 59 10.13 -5.37 11.11
C ARG A 59 9.52 -5.02 9.76
N ASP A 60 8.30 -4.50 9.78
CA ASP A 60 7.45 -4.44 8.59
C ASP A 60 7.49 -3.07 7.87
N ALA A 61 7.89 -1.97 8.55
CA ALA A 61 7.87 -0.63 7.96
C ALA A 61 8.76 -0.49 6.72
N GLY A 62 9.97 -1.05 6.73
CA GLY A 62 10.88 -0.98 5.60
C GLY A 62 10.37 -1.70 4.34
N PRO A 63 9.97 -2.98 4.44
CA PRO A 63 9.31 -3.68 3.33
C PRO A 63 8.05 -3.00 2.82
N LEU A 64 7.16 -2.53 3.71
CA LEU A 64 5.95 -1.79 3.32
C LEU A 64 6.28 -0.52 2.56
N LEU A 65 7.29 0.24 2.99
CA LEU A 65 7.73 1.43 2.26
C LEU A 65 8.18 1.07 0.83
N THR A 66 8.88 -0.05 0.67
CA THR A 66 9.28 -0.53 -0.66
C THR A 66 8.06 -0.78 -1.54
N GLU A 67 7.04 -1.45 -1.02
CA GLU A 67 5.80 -1.73 -1.76
C GLU A 67 5.00 -0.46 -2.06
N ALA A 68 4.91 0.48 -1.11
CA ALA A 68 4.25 1.77 -1.32
C ALA A 68 4.90 2.58 -2.45
N LEU A 69 6.23 2.63 -2.50
CA LEU A 69 6.95 3.31 -3.58
C LEU A 69 6.75 2.62 -4.94
N ARG A 70 6.67 1.29 -4.99
CA ARG A 70 6.33 0.52 -6.18
C ARG A 70 4.93 0.88 -6.68
N VAL A 71 3.94 0.89 -5.78
CA VAL A 71 2.56 1.27 -6.11
C VAL A 71 2.49 2.72 -6.63
N LEU A 72 3.13 3.67 -5.96
CA LEU A 72 3.17 5.06 -6.43
C LEU A 72 3.80 5.18 -7.81
N ALA A 73 4.87 4.43 -8.09
CA ALA A 73 5.49 4.40 -9.41
C ALA A 73 4.56 3.80 -10.49
N LEU A 74 3.76 2.76 -10.16
CA LEU A 74 2.75 2.21 -11.07
C LEU A 74 1.66 3.23 -11.35
N LYS A 75 1.07 3.85 -10.32
CA LYS A 75 0.04 4.89 -10.46
C LYS A 75 0.55 6.05 -11.32
N ALA A 76 1.76 6.54 -11.07
CA ALA A 76 2.37 7.60 -11.86
C ALA A 76 2.58 7.20 -13.33
N ALA A 77 2.99 5.95 -13.59
CA ALA A 77 3.17 5.46 -14.95
C ALA A 77 1.83 5.37 -15.71
N VAL A 78 0.77 4.89 -15.05
CA VAL A 78 -0.58 4.85 -15.64
C VAL A 78 -1.07 6.26 -15.93
N PHE A 79 -0.97 7.16 -14.96
CA PHE A 79 -1.37 8.57 -15.11
C PHE A 79 -0.71 9.23 -16.32
N GLU A 80 0.60 9.08 -16.46
CA GLU A 80 1.35 9.62 -17.59
C GLU A 80 0.90 9.00 -18.93
N LEU A 81 0.76 7.67 -18.97
CA LEU A 81 0.44 6.94 -20.19
C LEU A 81 -1.02 7.09 -20.65
N THR A 82 -1.90 7.53 -19.77
CA THR A 82 -3.30 7.87 -20.06
C THR A 82 -3.52 9.35 -20.35
N GLY A 83 -2.44 10.16 -20.32
CA GLY A 83 -2.54 11.59 -20.57
C GLY A 83 -3.12 12.38 -19.38
N GLY A 84 -2.96 11.87 -18.15
CA GLY A 84 -3.37 12.53 -16.92
C GLY A 84 -4.75 12.09 -16.40
N ASP A 85 -5.20 10.89 -16.74
CA ASP A 85 -6.46 10.34 -16.24
C ASP A 85 -6.27 9.80 -14.82
N GLU A 86 -6.82 10.51 -13.82
CA GLU A 86 -6.73 10.16 -12.41
C GLU A 86 -7.53 8.89 -12.09
N ASP A 87 -8.70 8.73 -12.70
CA ASP A 87 -9.56 7.55 -12.48
C ASP A 87 -8.86 6.28 -12.99
N ALA A 88 -8.21 6.35 -14.16
CA ALA A 88 -7.44 5.24 -14.69
C ALA A 88 -6.22 4.89 -13.82
N ALA A 89 -5.61 5.89 -13.17
CA ALA A 89 -4.45 5.72 -12.30
C ALA A 89 -4.81 5.24 -10.89
N GLU A 90 -6.10 5.20 -10.53
CA GLU A 90 -6.54 4.71 -9.22
C GLU A 90 -6.55 3.17 -9.20
N LEU A 91 -5.34 2.61 -9.14
CA LEU A 91 -5.13 1.16 -9.08
C LEU A 91 -5.56 0.59 -7.73
N LEU A 92 -6.11 -0.64 -7.74
CA LEU A 92 -6.46 -1.35 -6.50
C LEU A 92 -5.20 -1.71 -5.72
N VAL A 93 -5.16 -1.34 -4.44
CA VAL A 93 -4.01 -1.54 -3.56
C VAL A 93 -4.45 -2.27 -2.29
N PRO A 94 -3.66 -3.24 -1.77
CA PRO A 94 -3.98 -3.89 -0.50
C PRO A 94 -3.83 -2.92 0.68
N ALA A 95 -4.73 -3.01 1.65
CA ALA A 95 -4.81 -2.10 2.78
C ALA A 95 -3.48 -1.83 3.52
N PRO A 96 -2.61 -2.85 3.80
CA PRO A 96 -1.33 -2.57 4.45
C PRO A 96 -0.39 -1.70 3.62
N VAL A 97 -0.39 -1.88 2.30
CA VAL A 97 0.46 -1.11 1.39
C VAL A 97 -0.08 0.30 1.23
N ASP A 98 -1.40 0.43 1.11
CA ASP A 98 -2.08 1.70 0.95
C ASP A 98 -1.86 2.63 2.16
N GLU A 99 -1.89 2.09 3.38
CA GLU A 99 -1.58 2.85 4.58
C GLU A 99 -0.15 3.44 4.55
N MET A 100 0.82 2.72 4.00
CA MET A 100 2.16 3.24 3.81
C MET A 100 2.24 4.24 2.64
N VAL A 101 1.42 4.08 1.59
CA VAL A 101 1.27 5.09 0.52
C VAL A 101 0.84 6.43 1.14
N HIS A 102 -0.16 6.42 2.03
CA HIS A 102 -0.58 7.61 2.77
C HIS A 102 0.56 8.23 3.58
N ALA A 103 1.36 7.40 4.28
CA ALA A 103 2.50 7.89 5.05
C ALA A 103 3.58 8.55 4.17
N VAL A 104 3.77 8.06 2.94
CA VAL A 104 4.68 8.66 1.95
C VAL A 104 4.11 9.98 1.44
N LEU A 105 2.85 10.01 1.03
CA LEU A 105 2.21 11.21 0.48
C LEU A 105 2.06 12.32 1.52
N ALA A 106 1.91 11.97 2.80
CA ALA A 106 1.92 12.94 3.91
C ALA A 106 3.24 13.74 4.01
N GLN A 107 4.31 13.28 3.35
CA GLN A 107 5.58 14.02 3.26
C GLN A 107 5.53 15.10 2.16
N PHE A 108 4.48 15.89 2.19
CA PHE A 108 4.07 16.81 1.12
C PHE A 108 5.22 17.62 0.53
N THR A 109 6.04 18.30 1.35
CA THR A 109 7.13 19.16 0.85
C THR A 109 8.20 18.38 0.06
N VAL A 110 8.55 17.17 0.54
CA VAL A 110 9.54 16.33 -0.15
C VAL A 110 8.94 15.75 -1.42
N MET A 111 7.69 15.28 -1.34
CA MET A 111 6.99 14.71 -2.49
C MET A 111 6.76 15.74 -3.59
N THR A 112 6.30 16.95 -3.25
CA THR A 112 6.09 18.02 -4.23
C THR A 112 7.40 18.38 -4.95
N ARG A 113 8.51 18.47 -4.21
CA ARG A 113 9.81 18.72 -4.83
C ARG A 113 10.23 17.57 -5.74
N MET A 114 10.12 16.34 -5.26
CA MET A 114 10.46 15.14 -6.05
C MET A 114 9.62 15.05 -7.34
N GLN A 115 8.32 15.33 -7.27
CA GLN A 115 7.45 15.38 -8.44
C GLN A 115 7.94 16.43 -9.45
N ALA A 116 8.25 17.62 -8.97
CA ALA A 116 8.74 18.72 -9.84
C ALA A 116 10.08 18.35 -10.50
N ASP A 117 11.03 17.84 -9.72
CA ASP A 117 12.38 17.51 -10.21
C ASP A 117 12.37 16.32 -11.18
N LEU A 118 11.47 15.35 -10.99
CA LEU A 118 11.32 14.17 -11.85
C LEU A 118 10.35 14.37 -13.02
N GLY A 119 9.56 15.44 -13.00
CA GLY A 119 8.51 15.67 -13.99
C GLY A 119 7.41 14.62 -13.97
N VAL A 120 7.05 14.10 -12.79
CA VAL A 120 6.02 13.06 -12.60
C VAL A 120 4.95 13.55 -11.62
N VAL A 121 3.76 12.98 -11.72
CA VAL A 121 2.66 13.15 -10.75
C VAL A 121 2.42 11.81 -10.06
N PHE A 122 2.22 11.83 -8.74
CA PHE A 122 1.81 10.66 -7.97
C PHE A 122 0.33 10.81 -7.60
N PRO A 123 -0.60 10.33 -8.46
CA PRO A 123 -2.02 10.44 -8.20
C PRO A 123 -2.43 9.49 -7.06
N HIS A 124 -3.37 9.96 -6.23
CA HIS A 124 -3.97 9.15 -5.19
C HIS A 124 -5.27 9.79 -4.71
N ALA A 125 -6.38 9.08 -4.87
CA ALA A 125 -7.69 9.51 -4.44
C ALA A 125 -8.05 8.85 -3.11
N THR A 126 -7.99 9.60 -2.03
CA THR A 126 -8.30 9.12 -0.67
C THR A 126 -9.78 8.79 -0.46
N GLU A 127 -10.66 9.34 -1.29
CA GLU A 127 -12.11 9.14 -1.21
C GLU A 127 -12.55 7.73 -1.59
N LEU A 128 -11.69 6.99 -2.30
CA LEU A 128 -11.94 5.63 -2.78
C LEU A 128 -11.38 4.56 -1.86
N GLU A 129 -11.02 4.88 -0.63
CA GLU A 129 -10.55 3.93 0.37
C GLU A 129 -11.56 2.79 0.56
N ARG A 130 -11.38 1.76 -0.23
CA ARG A 130 -12.15 0.53 -0.14
C ARG A 130 -11.18 -0.63 -0.13
N PHE A 131 -11.37 -1.55 0.80
CA PHE A 131 -10.65 -2.82 0.79
C PHE A 131 -11.14 -3.68 -0.38
N THR A 132 -10.86 -3.23 -1.61
CA THR A 132 -11.36 -3.83 -2.84
C THR A 132 -10.31 -4.60 -3.61
N TYR A 133 -9.03 -4.51 -3.20
CA TYR A 133 -7.97 -5.26 -3.85
C TYR A 133 -8.27 -6.77 -3.88
N THR A 134 -8.16 -7.36 -5.05
CA THR A 134 -8.26 -8.81 -5.27
C THR A 134 -7.08 -9.26 -6.12
N ARG A 135 -6.53 -10.43 -5.82
CA ARG A 135 -5.46 -11.00 -6.65
C ARG A 135 -5.95 -11.26 -8.08
N GLY A 136 -5.05 -11.09 -9.03
CA GLY A 136 -5.34 -11.20 -10.45
C GLY A 136 -5.98 -9.94 -11.05
N CYS A 137 -5.93 -8.81 -10.35
CA CYS A 137 -6.35 -7.53 -10.88
C CYS A 137 -5.24 -6.88 -11.72
N LEU A 138 -5.58 -5.81 -12.43
CA LEU A 138 -4.67 -5.09 -13.31
C LEU A 138 -3.39 -4.60 -12.61
N THR A 139 -3.46 -4.28 -11.32
CA THR A 139 -2.29 -3.90 -10.52
C THR A 139 -1.25 -5.01 -10.49
N ASP A 140 -1.69 -6.27 -10.39
CA ASP A 140 -0.79 -7.43 -10.36
C ASP A 140 -0.09 -7.62 -11.71
N ASP A 141 -0.81 -7.42 -12.81
CA ASP A 141 -0.24 -7.50 -14.16
C ASP A 141 0.85 -6.44 -14.36
N TYR A 142 0.58 -5.21 -13.93
CA TYR A 142 1.55 -4.11 -14.00
C TYR A 142 2.76 -4.34 -13.10
N TYR A 143 2.53 -4.85 -11.89
CA TYR A 143 3.60 -5.17 -10.96
C TYR A 143 4.52 -6.26 -11.50
N ALA A 144 3.95 -7.33 -12.03
CA ALA A 144 4.71 -8.41 -12.66
C ALA A 144 5.53 -7.90 -13.86
N ALA A 145 4.91 -7.05 -14.71
CA ALA A 145 5.57 -6.48 -15.87
C ALA A 145 6.70 -5.50 -15.52
N ALA A 146 6.71 -4.94 -14.31
CA ALA A 146 7.80 -4.11 -13.82
C ALA A 146 9.05 -4.90 -13.41
N GLY A 147 8.98 -6.21 -13.35
CA GLY A 147 10.12 -7.10 -13.08
C GLY A 147 10.61 -7.07 -11.61
N TRP A 148 9.76 -6.68 -10.67
CA TRP A 148 10.15 -6.57 -9.25
C TRP A 148 10.05 -7.88 -8.46
N GLY A 149 9.81 -9.00 -9.15
CA GLY A 149 9.58 -10.30 -8.55
C GLY A 149 8.14 -10.51 -8.08
N GLU A 150 7.95 -11.47 -7.19
CA GLU A 150 6.62 -11.73 -6.63
C GLU A 150 6.24 -10.71 -5.58
N GLN A 151 4.95 -10.36 -5.53
CA GLN A 151 4.37 -9.53 -4.49
C GLN A 151 4.45 -10.26 -3.15
N PRO A 152 5.03 -9.66 -2.08
CA PRO A 152 5.11 -10.30 -0.79
C PRO A 152 3.72 -10.64 -0.22
N PRO A 153 3.35 -11.92 -0.07
CA PRO A 153 1.99 -12.31 0.35
C PRO A 153 1.63 -11.79 1.74
N ARG A 154 2.62 -11.48 2.55
CA ARG A 154 2.48 -10.87 3.86
C ARG A 154 1.77 -9.52 3.84
N TYR A 155 1.99 -8.72 2.80
CA TYR A 155 1.46 -7.35 2.66
C TYR A 155 0.39 -7.25 1.58
N TRP A 156 0.45 -8.12 0.58
CA TRP A 156 -0.49 -8.15 -0.54
C TRP A 156 -1.68 -9.05 -0.21
N LEU A 157 -2.52 -8.56 0.71
CA LEU A 157 -3.70 -9.27 1.22
C LEU A 157 -4.93 -8.90 0.42
N GLY A 158 -5.65 -9.90 -0.10
CA GLY A 158 -6.93 -9.68 -0.76
C GLY A 158 -8.00 -9.16 0.21
N SER A 159 -8.96 -8.42 -0.31
CA SER A 159 -10.02 -7.74 0.46
C SER A 159 -10.83 -8.68 1.36
N GLY A 160 -11.07 -9.93 0.93
CA GLY A 160 -11.76 -10.92 1.74
C GLY A 160 -10.97 -11.28 3.01
N GLU A 161 -9.66 -11.49 2.86
CA GLU A 161 -8.77 -11.79 3.97
C GLU A 161 -8.60 -10.57 4.90
N VAL A 162 -8.51 -9.37 4.36
CA VAL A 162 -8.49 -8.14 5.17
C VAL A 162 -9.74 -8.04 6.03
N ARG A 163 -10.93 -8.22 5.45
CA ARG A 163 -12.19 -8.19 6.22
C ARG A 163 -12.25 -9.28 7.30
N ARG A 164 -11.79 -10.49 6.99
CA ARG A 164 -11.70 -11.58 7.96
C ARG A 164 -10.81 -11.20 9.15
N ARG A 165 -9.61 -10.69 8.88
CA ARG A 165 -8.65 -10.29 9.92
C ARG A 165 -9.16 -9.11 10.75
N LEU A 166 -9.80 -8.12 10.11
CA LEU A 166 -10.44 -7.00 10.83
C LEU A 166 -11.53 -7.48 11.77
N ALA A 167 -12.35 -8.45 11.38
CA ALA A 167 -13.37 -9.01 12.27
C ALA A 167 -12.73 -9.65 13.52
N ILE A 168 -11.63 -10.39 13.36
CA ILE A 168 -10.88 -10.96 14.48
C ILE A 168 -10.30 -9.88 15.38
N LEU A 169 -9.68 -8.85 14.80
CA LEU A 169 -9.12 -7.72 15.56
C LEU A 169 -10.20 -6.99 16.33
N ASN A 170 -11.33 -6.70 15.72
CA ASN A 170 -12.46 -6.03 16.37
C ASN A 170 -13.01 -6.86 17.55
N GLY A 171 -13.15 -8.18 17.39
CA GLY A 171 -13.57 -9.04 18.49
C GLY A 171 -12.56 -9.08 19.64
N ARG A 172 -11.27 -9.14 19.36
CA ARG A 172 -10.22 -9.20 20.40
C ARG A 172 -9.95 -7.85 21.05
N TYR A 173 -9.92 -6.78 20.30
CA TYR A 173 -9.46 -5.47 20.76
C TYR A 173 -10.59 -4.44 20.91
N GLY A 174 -11.80 -4.73 20.43
CA GLY A 174 -12.95 -3.86 20.60
C GLY A 174 -13.30 -3.59 22.07
N GLN A 175 -12.93 -4.53 22.97
CA GLN A 175 -13.15 -4.41 24.40
C GLN A 175 -11.98 -3.79 25.17
N VAL A 176 -10.75 -3.89 24.67
CA VAL A 176 -9.53 -3.46 25.39
C VAL A 176 -8.75 -2.35 24.66
N GLY A 177 -9.18 -1.98 23.50
CA GLY A 177 -8.40 -1.13 22.59
C GLY A 177 -7.18 -1.86 22.04
N ILE A 178 -6.74 -1.53 20.84
CA ILE A 178 -5.39 -1.88 20.42
C ILE A 178 -4.46 -1.15 21.40
N GLY A 179 -3.60 -1.92 22.06
CA GLY A 179 -2.70 -1.41 23.06
C GLY A 179 -1.97 -0.17 22.55
N LYS A 180 -1.71 0.73 23.46
CA LYS A 180 -1.30 2.14 23.39
C LYS A 180 -0.66 2.67 22.10
N ASP A 181 -0.22 1.81 21.17
CA ASP A 181 0.62 2.27 20.08
C ASP A 181 0.28 1.70 18.70
N GLY A 182 -0.62 0.74 18.55
CA GLY A 182 -0.86 0.09 17.24
C GLY A 182 0.41 -0.49 16.58
N ARG A 183 1.53 -0.54 17.34
CA ARG A 183 2.87 -0.83 16.80
C ARG A 183 3.16 -2.30 16.62
N GLY A 184 2.34 -3.16 17.20
CA GLY A 184 2.54 -4.58 17.09
C GLY A 184 1.47 -5.42 17.78
N HIS A 185 1.36 -6.66 17.33
CA HIS A 185 0.60 -7.71 17.99
C HIS A 185 1.16 -9.08 17.59
N ASP A 186 0.86 -10.11 18.39
CA ASP A 186 1.35 -11.46 18.20
C ASP A 186 0.32 -12.39 17.53
N ILE A 187 -0.78 -11.85 17.00
CA ILE A 187 -1.82 -12.64 16.35
C ILE A 187 -1.25 -13.24 15.06
N ASP A 188 -1.26 -14.56 14.99
CA ASP A 188 -0.94 -15.33 13.79
C ASP A 188 -2.25 -15.73 13.11
N PHE A 189 -2.65 -14.95 12.12
CA PHE A 189 -3.91 -15.19 11.41
C PHE A 189 -3.92 -16.47 10.57
N GLU A 190 -2.75 -16.96 10.19
CA GLU A 190 -2.60 -18.18 9.40
C GLU A 190 -2.83 -19.44 10.28
N MET A 191 -2.52 -19.34 11.57
CA MET A 191 -2.71 -20.44 12.53
C MET A 191 -4.10 -20.48 13.17
N MET A 192 -4.93 -19.46 12.92
CA MET A 192 -6.29 -19.40 13.48
C MET A 192 -7.24 -20.34 12.72
N THR A 193 -7.78 -21.31 13.43
CA THR A 193 -8.80 -22.24 12.90
C THR A 193 -10.20 -21.59 12.87
N ALA A 194 -11.12 -22.22 12.12
CA ALA A 194 -12.51 -21.78 12.09
C ALA A 194 -13.19 -21.79 13.49
N ALA A 195 -12.71 -22.62 14.42
CA ALA A 195 -13.19 -22.67 15.80
C ALA A 195 -12.80 -21.41 16.60
N ASP A 196 -11.61 -20.88 16.36
CA ASP A 196 -11.17 -19.64 17.02
C ASP A 196 -11.96 -18.42 16.56
N GLN A 197 -12.55 -18.48 15.37
CA GLN A 197 -13.35 -17.39 14.79
C GLN A 197 -14.73 -17.28 15.47
N THR A 198 -15.27 -18.38 15.97
CA THR A 198 -16.60 -18.42 16.61
C THR A 198 -16.58 -17.86 18.05
N MET A 199 -15.46 -18.00 18.75
CA MET A 199 -15.30 -17.46 20.10
C MET A 199 -15.12 -15.93 20.15
N VAL A 200 -14.85 -15.30 19.03
CA VAL A 200 -14.64 -13.84 18.92
C VAL A 200 -15.93 -13.11 18.52
N ALA A 201 -16.95 -13.85 18.05
CA ALA A 201 -18.23 -13.31 17.58
C ALA A 201 -19.36 -13.40 18.65
N GLY A 202 -19.08 -13.91 19.84
CA GLY A 202 -19.98 -13.98 21.01
C GLY A 202 -19.53 -13.04 22.11
#